data_efabd5ce20d846102a330c5cc745c5c8
#
_entry.id   efabd5ce20d846102a330c5cc745c5c8
#
_cell.length_a   1.000
_cell.length_b   1.000
_cell.length_c   1.000
_cell.angle_alpha   90.00
_cell.angle_beta   90.00
_cell.angle_gamma   90.00
#
_symmetry.space_group_name_H-M   'P 1'
#
loop_
_entity.id
_entity.type
_entity.pdbx_description
1 polymer ?
#
loop_
_entity_poly.entity_id
_entity_poly.type
_entity_poly.pdbx_seq_one_letter_code
_entity_poly.pdbx_strand_id
1 'polypeptide(L)'
;QVALLIYQHIQLLHQEKKISGEQLLYLNGELQSFTDICGACERIKNTPIPFSYSVFIKKFIFFYIMTLPFGYVFQLGFYVVPVVAFIFYVLASLELIAEEIEDPFSGDQNDIPTETLARNIHRHVAEII
;
A
#
# COMPACT_ATOMS: atom_id res chain seq x y z
N GLN A 1 -3.81 8.41 18.04
CA GLN A 1 -4.20 8.02 19.42
C GLN A 1 -3.14 7.14 20.09
N VAL A 2 -2.64 6.07 19.43
CA VAL A 2 -1.64 5.15 20.01
C VAL A 2 -0.34 5.88 20.37
N ALA A 3 0.21 6.71 19.48
CA ALA A 3 1.42 7.47 19.75
C ALA A 3 1.27 8.36 21.00
N LEU A 4 0.11 9.02 21.18
CA LEU A 4 -0.17 9.83 22.36
C LEU A 4 -0.13 9.02 23.67
N LEU A 5 -0.68 7.81 23.65
CA LEU A 5 -0.65 6.92 24.82
C LEU A 5 0.78 6.50 25.16
N ILE A 6 1.62 6.23 24.15
CA ILE A 6 3.03 5.89 24.37
C ILE A 6 3.78 7.10 24.97
N TYR A 7 3.57 8.31 24.46
CA TYR A 7 4.15 9.53 25.03
C TYR A 7 3.75 9.73 26.48
N GLN A 8 2.47 9.58 26.80
CA GLN A 8 1.98 9.70 28.19
C GLN A 8 2.60 8.66 29.10
N HIS A 9 2.73 7.42 28.62
CA HIS A 9 3.34 6.34 29.40
C HIS A 9 4.83 6.60 29.70
N ILE A 10 5.60 7.05 28.70
CA ILE A 10 7.00 7.41 28.88
C ILE A 10 7.15 8.57 29.87
N GLN A 11 6.28 9.58 29.80
CA GLN A 11 6.29 10.69 30.76
C GLN A 11 5.98 10.25 32.18
N LEU A 12 5.02 9.33 32.36
CA LEU A 12 4.73 8.74 33.67
C LEU A 12 5.94 8.00 34.23
N LEU A 13 6.62 7.18 33.42
CA LEU A 13 7.83 6.48 33.85
C LEU A 13 8.96 7.44 34.27
N HIS A 14 9.07 8.59 33.64
CA HIS A 14 10.04 9.61 34.03
C HIS A 14 9.63 10.28 35.34
N GLN A 15 8.37 10.62 35.55
CA GLN A 15 7.85 11.19 36.79
C GLN A 15 8.04 10.23 37.98
N GLU A 16 7.85 8.92 37.73
CA GLU A 16 8.10 7.86 38.72
C GLU A 16 9.60 7.59 38.96
N LYS A 17 10.50 8.36 38.32
CA LYS A 17 11.97 8.21 38.39
C LYS A 17 12.48 6.83 37.95
N LYS A 18 11.70 6.10 37.12
CA LYS A 18 12.11 4.81 36.55
C LYS A 18 13.06 4.97 35.38
N ILE A 19 13.03 6.12 34.69
CA ILE A 19 13.92 6.47 33.60
C ILE A 19 14.61 7.81 33.88
N SER A 20 15.89 7.92 33.49
CA SER A 20 16.66 9.15 33.62
C SER A 20 16.27 10.17 32.55
N GLY A 21 16.67 11.46 32.75
CA GLY A 21 16.46 12.50 31.72
C GLY A 21 17.17 12.21 30.39
N GLU A 22 18.37 11.58 30.47
CA GLU A 22 19.09 11.17 29.25
C GLU A 22 18.36 10.07 28.51
N GLN A 23 17.84 9.05 29.19
CA GLN A 23 17.02 7.99 28.61
C GLN A 23 15.72 8.56 27.99
N LEU A 24 15.12 9.56 28.63
CA LEU A 24 13.95 10.24 28.10
C LEU A 24 14.25 10.93 26.75
N LEU A 25 15.42 11.55 26.60
CA LEU A 25 15.83 12.19 25.34
C LEU A 25 15.99 11.16 24.20
N TYR A 26 16.62 10.02 24.48
CA TYR A 26 16.73 8.93 23.49
C TYR A 26 15.36 8.39 23.10
N LEU A 27 14.50 8.09 24.08
CA LEU A 27 13.15 7.57 23.82
C LEU A 27 12.28 8.56 23.03
N ASN A 28 12.40 9.86 23.30
CA ASN A 28 11.67 10.87 22.53
C ASN A 28 12.11 10.91 21.06
N GLY A 29 13.42 10.77 20.78
CA GLY A 29 13.93 10.70 19.42
C GLY A 29 13.37 9.50 18.64
N GLU A 30 13.39 8.31 19.27
CA GLU A 30 12.84 7.09 18.67
C GLU A 30 11.32 7.17 18.48
N LEU A 31 10.60 7.75 19.42
CA LEU A 31 9.17 7.92 19.31
C LEU A 31 8.77 8.93 18.23
N GLN A 32 9.56 9.98 18.04
CA GLN A 32 9.37 10.92 16.93
C GLN A 32 9.59 10.21 15.59
N SER A 33 10.68 9.45 15.43
CA SER A 33 10.95 8.65 14.25
C SER A 33 9.81 7.68 13.94
N PHE A 34 9.30 6.97 14.95
CA PHE A 34 8.13 6.10 14.83
C PHE A 34 6.90 6.86 14.34
N THR A 35 6.63 8.03 14.89
CA THR A 35 5.48 8.86 14.52
C THR A 35 5.61 9.36 13.08
N ASP A 36 6.81 9.74 12.62
CA ASP A 36 7.09 10.17 11.27
C ASP A 36 6.89 9.04 10.26
N ILE A 37 7.33 7.82 10.59
CA ILE A 37 7.12 6.62 9.77
C ILE A 37 5.62 6.30 9.66
N CYS A 38 4.89 6.30 10.78
CA CYS A 38 3.45 6.10 10.78
C CYS A 38 2.72 7.15 9.92
N GLY A 39 3.12 8.42 10.03
CA GLY A 39 2.58 9.49 9.21
C GLY A 39 2.91 9.36 7.73
N ALA A 40 4.07 8.78 7.39
CA ALA A 40 4.43 8.46 6.00
C ALA A 40 3.53 7.33 5.45
N CYS A 41 3.32 6.26 6.20
CA CYS A 41 2.41 5.17 5.82
C CYS A 41 0.96 5.66 5.66
N GLU A 42 0.50 6.53 6.56
CA GLU A 42 -0.83 7.15 6.46
C GLU A 42 -0.97 8.02 5.22
N ARG A 43 0.06 8.78 4.86
CA ARG A 43 0.08 9.56 3.61
C ARG A 43 0.01 8.67 2.38
N ILE A 44 0.78 7.57 2.33
CA ILE A 44 0.72 6.62 1.22
C ILE A 44 -0.69 6.08 1.08
N LYS A 45 -1.30 5.62 2.17
CA LYS A 45 -2.66 5.08 2.17
C LYS A 45 -3.71 6.09 1.72
N ASN A 46 -3.57 7.35 2.14
CA ASN A 46 -4.58 8.39 1.90
C ASN A 46 -4.30 9.25 0.66
N THR A 47 -3.30 8.89 -0.16
CA THR A 47 -2.95 9.60 -1.39
C THR A 47 -3.04 8.65 -2.59
N PRO A 48 -4.25 8.14 -2.92
CA PRO A 48 -4.46 7.27 -4.07
C PRO A 48 -4.20 8.03 -5.38
N ILE A 49 -4.01 7.27 -6.45
CA ILE A 49 -3.93 7.82 -7.81
C ILE A 49 -5.21 8.64 -8.10
N PRO A 50 -5.12 9.80 -8.76
CA PRO A 50 -6.30 10.60 -9.05
C PRO A 50 -7.38 9.79 -9.77
N PHE A 51 -8.60 9.80 -9.23
CA PHE A 51 -9.75 9.07 -9.78
C PHE A 51 -9.93 9.28 -11.29
N SER A 52 -9.68 10.51 -11.77
CA SER A 52 -9.76 10.84 -13.19
C SER A 52 -8.80 10.02 -14.06
N TYR A 53 -7.63 9.66 -13.53
CA TYR A 53 -6.63 8.86 -14.23
C TYR A 53 -7.09 7.40 -14.36
N SER A 54 -7.55 6.78 -13.28
CA SER A 54 -8.06 5.41 -13.30
C SER A 54 -9.27 5.27 -14.24
N VAL A 55 -10.21 6.23 -14.18
CA VAL A 55 -11.36 6.27 -15.10
C VAL A 55 -10.92 6.47 -16.56
N PHE A 56 -9.91 7.28 -16.81
CA PHE A 56 -9.37 7.48 -18.18
C PHE A 56 -8.79 6.18 -18.75
N ILE A 57 -7.96 5.47 -17.96
CA ILE A 57 -7.37 4.20 -18.41
C ILE A 57 -8.46 3.16 -18.71
N LYS A 58 -9.45 2.99 -17.83
CA LYS A 58 -10.57 2.06 -18.04
C LYS A 58 -11.34 2.37 -19.32
N LYS A 59 -11.65 3.65 -19.55
CA LYS A 59 -12.29 4.09 -20.79
C LYS A 59 -11.42 3.87 -22.01
N PHE A 60 -10.12 4.15 -21.90
CA PHE A 60 -9.18 3.93 -23.01
C PHE A 60 -9.12 2.45 -23.38
N ILE A 61 -8.97 1.54 -22.43
CA ILE A 61 -8.96 0.09 -22.66
C ILE A 61 -10.25 -0.33 -23.36
N PHE A 62 -11.40 0.12 -22.86
CA PHE A 62 -12.69 -0.21 -23.46
C PHE A 62 -12.80 0.22 -24.92
N PHE A 63 -12.53 1.49 -25.23
CA PHE A 63 -12.61 2.00 -26.60
C PHE A 63 -11.56 1.36 -27.50
N TYR A 64 -10.36 1.12 -27.02
CA TYR A 64 -9.29 0.47 -27.75
C TYR A 64 -9.70 -0.94 -28.17
N ILE A 65 -10.19 -1.76 -27.24
CA ILE A 65 -10.64 -3.12 -27.51
C ILE A 65 -11.84 -3.16 -28.48
N MET A 66 -12.78 -2.22 -28.33
CA MET A 66 -13.93 -2.12 -29.24
C MET A 66 -13.54 -1.74 -30.68
N THR A 67 -12.47 -0.98 -30.84
CA THR A 67 -12.01 -0.50 -32.15
C THR A 67 -11.14 -1.54 -32.88
N LEU A 68 -10.39 -2.38 -32.17
CA LEU A 68 -9.48 -3.37 -32.73
C LEU A 68 -10.12 -4.30 -33.82
N PRO A 69 -11.29 -4.89 -33.58
CA PRO A 69 -11.90 -5.77 -34.59
C PRO A 69 -12.15 -5.08 -35.93
N PHE A 70 -12.55 -3.80 -35.88
CA PHE A 70 -12.85 -3.05 -37.15
C PHE A 70 -11.60 -2.81 -37.99
N GLY A 71 -10.42 -2.67 -37.34
CA GLY A 71 -9.16 -2.48 -38.06
C GLY A 71 -8.59 -3.77 -38.66
N TYR A 72 -8.80 -4.91 -37.97
CA TYR A 72 -8.10 -6.15 -38.33
C TYR A 72 -8.97 -7.27 -38.89
N VAL A 73 -10.31 -7.15 -38.88
CA VAL A 73 -11.22 -8.20 -39.35
C VAL A 73 -11.00 -8.59 -40.82
N PHE A 74 -10.69 -7.63 -41.68
CA PHE A 74 -10.46 -7.89 -43.11
C PHE A 74 -9.13 -8.62 -43.39
N GLN A 75 -8.15 -8.52 -42.50
CA GLN A 75 -6.84 -9.16 -42.61
C GLN A 75 -6.81 -10.52 -41.94
N LEU A 76 -7.37 -10.62 -40.74
CA LEU A 76 -7.27 -11.77 -39.84
C LEU A 76 -8.52 -12.67 -39.88
N GLY A 77 -9.65 -12.19 -40.41
CA GLY A 77 -10.91 -12.93 -40.42
C GLY A 77 -11.29 -13.38 -38.97
N PHE A 78 -11.60 -14.68 -38.83
CA PHE A 78 -11.96 -15.24 -37.51
C PHE A 78 -10.84 -15.22 -36.45
N TYR A 79 -9.58 -15.13 -36.88
CA TYR A 79 -8.44 -15.05 -35.92
C TYR A 79 -8.40 -13.73 -35.16
N VAL A 80 -9.17 -12.71 -35.58
CA VAL A 80 -9.28 -11.46 -34.79
C VAL A 80 -9.86 -11.71 -33.41
N VAL A 81 -10.75 -12.69 -33.24
CA VAL A 81 -11.41 -12.97 -31.93
C VAL A 81 -10.42 -13.39 -30.88
N PRO A 82 -9.60 -14.44 -31.05
CA PRO A 82 -8.63 -14.83 -30.02
C PRO A 82 -7.54 -13.76 -29.82
N VAL A 83 -7.16 -13.01 -30.85
CA VAL A 83 -6.18 -11.92 -30.71
C VAL A 83 -6.73 -10.79 -29.84
N VAL A 84 -7.94 -10.33 -30.10
CA VAL A 84 -8.59 -9.28 -29.29
C VAL A 84 -8.84 -9.75 -27.87
N ALA A 85 -9.27 -11.01 -27.68
CA ALA A 85 -9.46 -11.58 -26.35
C ALA A 85 -8.15 -11.63 -25.54
N PHE A 86 -7.04 -11.99 -26.19
CA PHE A 86 -5.73 -11.99 -25.55
C PHE A 86 -5.26 -10.59 -25.18
N ILE A 87 -5.40 -9.62 -26.08
CA ILE A 87 -5.04 -8.21 -25.80
C ILE A 87 -5.89 -7.66 -24.63
N PHE A 88 -7.19 -7.95 -24.65
CA PHE A 88 -8.08 -7.56 -23.54
C PHE A 88 -7.64 -8.16 -22.23
N TYR A 89 -7.34 -9.47 -22.21
CA TYR A 89 -6.85 -10.14 -21.01
C TYR A 89 -5.59 -9.47 -20.45
N VAL A 90 -4.61 -9.18 -21.30
CA VAL A 90 -3.35 -8.53 -20.87
C VAL A 90 -3.62 -7.14 -20.31
N LEU A 91 -4.38 -6.30 -21.01
CA LEU A 91 -4.65 -4.93 -20.57
C LEU A 91 -5.50 -4.88 -19.29
N ALA A 92 -6.51 -5.75 -19.19
CA ALA A 92 -7.33 -5.85 -17.98
C ALA A 92 -6.53 -6.37 -16.78
N SER A 93 -5.62 -7.33 -16.99
CA SER A 93 -4.74 -7.83 -15.94
C SER A 93 -3.76 -6.75 -15.45
N LEU A 94 -3.20 -5.96 -16.37
CA LEU A 94 -2.31 -4.85 -15.98
C LEU A 94 -3.04 -3.78 -15.18
N GLU A 95 -4.27 -3.47 -15.53
CA GLU A 95 -5.10 -2.51 -14.80
C GLU A 95 -5.44 -3.02 -13.40
N LEU A 96 -5.80 -4.31 -13.27
CA LEU A 96 -6.07 -4.93 -11.99
C LEU A 96 -4.82 -4.92 -11.08
N ILE A 97 -3.65 -5.26 -11.62
CA ILE A 97 -2.38 -5.20 -10.88
C ILE A 97 -2.07 -3.76 -10.43
N ALA A 98 -2.37 -2.77 -11.27
CA ALA A 98 -2.17 -1.37 -10.91
C ALA A 98 -3.09 -0.94 -9.74
N GLU A 99 -4.34 -1.39 -9.70
CA GLU A 99 -5.26 -1.16 -8.58
C GLU A 99 -4.75 -1.82 -7.27
N GLU A 100 -4.21 -3.05 -7.35
CA GLU A 100 -3.63 -3.73 -6.20
C GLU A 100 -2.40 -3.00 -5.63
N ILE A 101 -1.53 -2.46 -6.49
CA ILE A 101 -0.34 -1.71 -6.06
C ILE A 101 -0.71 -0.35 -5.42
N GLU A 102 -1.86 0.22 -5.79
CA GLU A 102 -2.31 1.52 -5.29
C GLU A 102 -2.61 1.52 -3.78
N ASP A 103 -3.12 0.41 -3.23
CA ASP A 103 -3.42 0.29 -1.79
C ASP A 103 -2.64 -0.86 -1.13
N PRO A 104 -1.37 -0.64 -0.73
CA PRO A 104 -0.51 -1.68 -0.17
C PRO A 104 -0.88 -2.11 1.26
N PHE A 105 -1.96 -1.59 1.84
CA PHE A 105 -2.40 -1.84 3.22
C PHE A 105 -3.85 -2.32 3.31
N SER A 106 -4.46 -2.77 2.21
CA SER A 106 -5.86 -3.22 2.18
C SER A 106 -6.06 -4.59 2.87
N GLY A 107 -5.02 -5.42 2.94
CA GLY A 107 -5.04 -6.74 3.54
C GLY A 107 -5.17 -7.87 2.51
N ASP A 108 -4.91 -7.59 1.25
CA ASP A 108 -4.91 -8.56 0.16
C ASP A 108 -3.62 -9.41 0.11
N GLN A 109 -3.61 -10.45 -0.73
CA GLN A 109 -2.50 -11.41 -0.76
C GLN A 109 -1.16 -10.80 -1.19
N ASN A 110 -1.20 -9.73 -1.99
CA ASN A 110 -0.02 -9.03 -2.51
C ASN A 110 0.41 -7.83 -1.66
N ASP A 111 -0.31 -7.54 -0.59
CA ASP A 111 -0.05 -6.42 0.30
C ASP A 111 1.09 -6.68 1.28
N ILE A 112 1.52 -5.61 1.95
CA ILE A 112 2.53 -5.69 3.00
C ILE A 112 1.97 -6.52 4.17
N PRO A 113 2.63 -7.64 4.56
CA PRO A 113 2.14 -8.53 5.61
C PRO A 113 2.35 -7.93 7.01
N THR A 114 1.62 -6.84 7.32
CA THR A 114 1.77 -6.05 8.55
C THR A 114 1.59 -6.88 9.82
N GLU A 115 0.66 -7.84 9.83
CA GLU A 115 0.44 -8.74 10.97
C GLU A 115 1.65 -9.65 11.20
N THR A 116 2.24 -10.21 10.13
CA THR A 116 3.45 -11.04 10.22
C THR A 116 4.65 -10.24 10.72
N LEU A 117 4.79 -8.99 10.24
CA LEU A 117 5.82 -8.06 10.71
C LEU A 117 5.65 -7.76 12.20
N ALA A 118 4.45 -7.43 12.64
CA ALA A 118 4.15 -7.15 14.06
C ALA A 118 4.47 -8.36 14.94
N ARG A 119 4.09 -9.57 14.51
CA ARG A 119 4.38 -10.81 15.23
C ARG A 119 5.88 -11.11 15.33
N ASN A 120 6.62 -10.88 14.23
CA ASN A 120 8.07 -11.06 14.22
C ASN A 120 8.78 -10.05 15.15
N ILE A 121 8.37 -8.79 15.12
CA ILE A 121 8.90 -7.75 16.03
C ILE A 121 8.64 -8.17 17.48
N HIS A 122 7.42 -8.55 17.81
CA HIS A 122 7.06 -8.99 19.17
C HIS A 122 7.93 -10.17 19.65
N ARG A 123 8.15 -11.17 18.77
CA ARG A 123 9.02 -12.31 19.08
C ARG A 123 10.47 -11.88 19.33
N HIS A 124 11.04 -11.04 18.45
CA HIS A 124 12.42 -10.59 18.61
C HIS A 124 12.61 -9.74 19.87
N VAL A 125 11.66 -8.89 20.22
CA VAL A 125 11.70 -8.11 21.46
C VAL A 125 11.65 -9.04 22.67
N ALA A 126 10.80 -10.07 22.66
CA ALA A 126 10.72 -11.05 23.74
C ALA A 126 11.99 -11.92 23.90
N GLU A 127 12.81 -12.06 22.85
CA GLU A 127 14.10 -12.76 22.90
C GLU A 127 15.23 -11.89 23.53
N ILE A 128 15.05 -10.57 23.56
CA ILE A 128 16.05 -9.61 24.06
C ILE A 128 15.84 -9.27 25.55
N ILE A 129 14.60 -9.39 26.01
CA ILE A 129 14.21 -9.10 27.41
C ILE A 129 14.18 -10.38 28.22
#